data_7278bed58b75d86696ecdfe30ea81578
#
_entry.id   7278bed58b75d86696ecdfe30ea81578
#
_cell.length_a   1.000
_cell.length_b   1.000
_cell.length_c   1.000
_cell.angle_alpha   90.00
_cell.angle_beta   90.00
_cell.angle_gamma   90.00
#
_symmetry.space_group_name_H-M   'P 1'
#
loop_
_entity.id
_entity.type
_entity.pdbx_description
1 polymer ?
#
loop_
_entity_poly.entity_id
_entity_poly.type
_entity_poly.pdbx_seq_one_letter_code
_entity_poly.pdbx_strand_id
1 'polypeptide(L)'
;MLKVDGLDVDINGTPILRDIGLEIESGEIVGLIGRNGAGKTTFLRSLMGLLPIRGGKFVFEAEGLESTPGYRRAHMGIGYMPEDRRLVPEMTAEENILVPVWSTNIQGYEGRLSWIYEIIPECKGFREMAATSLSGGQQKLVALARALMVGQKLLLLDEPTEGIAPVLALRMGEILASLKREGVSIIIAESNDAHVSDVIDRKYTIERGSIVTA
;
A
#
# COMPACT_ATOMS: atom_id res chain seq x y z
N MET A 1 -8.11 -12.07 -8.00
CA MET A 1 -8.33 -11.28 -6.80
C MET A 1 -8.61 -9.81 -7.13
N LEU A 2 -7.70 -9.05 -7.73
CA LEU A 2 -7.97 -7.72 -8.30
C LEU A 2 -7.66 -7.73 -9.79
N LYS A 3 -8.57 -7.13 -10.59
CA LYS A 3 -8.36 -6.87 -12.01
C LYS A 3 -8.68 -5.41 -12.30
N VAL A 4 -7.77 -4.74 -12.99
CA VAL A 4 -7.91 -3.38 -13.52
C VAL A 4 -7.86 -3.47 -15.02
N ASP A 5 -8.82 -2.86 -15.70
CA ASP A 5 -8.96 -2.90 -17.16
C ASP A 5 -9.26 -1.50 -17.71
N GLY A 6 -8.39 -1.00 -18.58
CA GLY A 6 -8.57 0.26 -19.29
C GLY A 6 -8.65 1.50 -18.39
N LEU A 7 -7.89 1.56 -17.27
CA LEU A 7 -7.98 2.67 -16.35
C LEU A 7 -7.42 3.97 -16.94
N ASP A 8 -8.28 4.98 -16.99
CA ASP A 8 -7.93 6.36 -17.32
C ASP A 8 -8.13 7.28 -16.11
N VAL A 9 -7.16 8.14 -15.83
CA VAL A 9 -7.22 9.13 -14.74
C VAL A 9 -6.70 10.47 -15.21
N ASP A 10 -7.50 11.52 -14.98
CA ASP A 10 -7.10 12.90 -15.21
C ASP A 10 -6.95 13.63 -13.87
N ILE A 11 -5.95 14.50 -13.74
CA ILE A 11 -5.78 15.42 -12.61
C ILE A 11 -5.81 16.85 -13.16
N ASN A 12 -6.80 17.63 -12.72
CA ASN A 12 -7.01 19.01 -13.19
C ASN A 12 -7.07 19.13 -14.73
N GLY A 13 -7.74 18.15 -15.40
CA GLY A 13 -7.87 18.11 -16.85
C GLY A 13 -6.64 17.61 -17.60
N THR A 14 -5.57 17.23 -16.89
CA THR A 14 -4.37 16.65 -17.49
C THR A 14 -4.43 15.12 -17.38
N PRO A 15 -4.38 14.36 -18.49
CA PRO A 15 -4.33 12.90 -18.45
C PRO A 15 -3.03 12.40 -17.80
N ILE A 16 -3.16 11.68 -16.70
CA ILE A 16 -2.04 11.11 -15.94
C ILE A 16 -1.89 9.62 -16.20
N LEU A 17 -3.03 8.87 -16.21
CA LEU A 17 -3.04 7.46 -16.56
C LEU A 17 -3.86 7.25 -17.83
N ARG A 18 -3.39 6.33 -18.67
CA ARG A 18 -3.99 6.00 -19.97
C ARG A 18 -3.99 4.50 -20.17
N ASP A 19 -5.20 3.94 -20.29
CA ASP A 19 -5.42 2.53 -20.63
C ASP A 19 -4.60 1.56 -19.77
N ILE A 20 -4.57 1.79 -18.44
CA ILE A 20 -3.83 0.93 -17.52
C ILE A 20 -4.58 -0.38 -17.32
N GLY A 21 -3.92 -1.50 -17.64
CA GLY A 21 -4.32 -2.86 -17.30
C GLY A 21 -3.37 -3.49 -16.31
N LEU A 22 -3.88 -4.06 -15.20
CA LEU A 22 -3.11 -4.77 -14.19
C LEU A 22 -3.98 -5.81 -13.49
N GLU A 23 -3.40 -6.97 -13.25
CA GLU A 23 -4.04 -8.04 -12.49
C GLU A 23 -3.14 -8.50 -11.34
N ILE A 24 -3.75 -8.91 -10.24
CA ILE A 24 -3.06 -9.56 -9.12
C ILE A 24 -3.90 -10.73 -8.60
N GLU A 25 -3.27 -11.86 -8.37
CA GLU A 25 -3.88 -13.03 -7.78
C GLU A 25 -3.78 -13.03 -6.24
N SER A 26 -4.53 -13.93 -5.60
CA SER A 26 -4.50 -14.04 -4.14
C SER A 26 -3.13 -14.52 -3.66
N GLY A 27 -2.54 -13.81 -2.70
CA GLY A 27 -1.22 -14.13 -2.15
C GLY A 27 -0.04 -13.72 -3.04
N GLU A 28 -0.29 -13.04 -4.18
CA GLU A 28 0.75 -12.58 -5.10
C GLU A 28 1.32 -11.23 -4.64
N ILE A 29 2.61 -11.01 -4.87
CA ILE A 29 3.25 -9.68 -4.79
C ILE A 29 3.54 -9.18 -6.19
N VAL A 30 2.92 -8.07 -6.56
CA VAL A 30 3.10 -7.42 -7.86
C VAL A 30 3.88 -6.12 -7.68
N GLY A 31 4.95 -5.97 -8.46
CA GLY A 31 5.71 -4.72 -8.56
C GLY A 31 5.18 -3.82 -9.68
N LEU A 32 4.83 -2.57 -9.36
CA LEU A 32 4.57 -1.50 -10.32
C LEU A 32 5.79 -0.58 -10.37
N ILE A 33 6.69 -0.83 -11.30
CA ILE A 33 8.01 -0.18 -11.35
C ILE A 33 8.01 0.92 -12.40
N GLY A 34 8.53 2.09 -12.03
CA GLY A 34 8.65 3.21 -12.97
C GLY A 34 9.22 4.46 -12.32
N ARG A 35 9.79 5.35 -13.11
CA ARG A 35 10.44 6.59 -12.64
C ARG A 35 9.46 7.47 -11.87
N ASN A 36 10.00 8.39 -11.06
CA ASN A 36 9.17 9.41 -10.40
C ASN A 36 8.39 10.22 -11.45
N GLY A 37 7.10 10.44 -11.19
CA GLY A 37 6.16 11.05 -12.13
C GLY A 37 5.58 10.11 -13.20
N ALA A 38 5.90 8.80 -13.21
CA ALA A 38 5.35 7.85 -14.19
C ALA A 38 3.86 7.56 -14.00
N GLY A 39 3.27 7.86 -12.80
CA GLY A 39 1.87 7.63 -12.51
C GLY A 39 1.59 6.60 -11.40
N LYS A 40 2.61 6.01 -10.77
CA LYS A 40 2.50 4.97 -9.74
C LYS A 40 1.57 5.37 -8.59
N THR A 41 1.87 6.47 -7.91
CA THR A 41 1.05 7.02 -6.80
C THR A 41 -0.38 7.32 -7.26
N THR A 42 -0.54 7.86 -8.47
CA THR A 42 -1.87 8.12 -9.05
C THR A 42 -2.67 6.83 -9.20
N PHE A 43 -2.04 5.76 -9.68
CA PHE A 43 -2.64 4.44 -9.82
C PHE A 43 -3.09 3.90 -8.44
N LEU A 44 -2.21 3.86 -7.44
CA LEU A 44 -2.56 3.37 -6.10
C LEU A 44 -3.67 4.20 -5.45
N ARG A 45 -3.62 5.52 -5.57
CA ARG A 45 -4.65 6.42 -5.03
C ARG A 45 -6.00 6.25 -5.74
N SER A 46 -6.01 5.95 -7.03
CA SER A 46 -7.24 5.63 -7.77
C SER A 46 -7.82 4.30 -7.32
N LEU A 47 -6.98 3.27 -7.13
CA LEU A 47 -7.39 2.00 -6.54
C LEU A 47 -7.96 2.15 -5.13
N MET A 48 -7.47 3.12 -4.35
CA MET A 48 -7.98 3.41 -3.01
C MET A 48 -9.22 4.30 -3.01
N GLY A 49 -9.66 4.79 -4.19
CA GLY A 49 -10.80 5.70 -4.31
C GLY A 49 -10.53 7.11 -3.79
N LEU A 50 -9.25 7.52 -3.73
CA LEU A 50 -8.79 8.85 -3.32
C LEU A 50 -8.73 9.83 -4.50
N LEU A 51 -8.80 9.32 -5.73
CA LEU A 51 -8.85 10.10 -6.96
C LEU A 51 -10.03 9.59 -7.81
N PRO A 52 -10.75 10.50 -8.47
CA PRO A 52 -11.76 10.12 -9.44
C PRO A 52 -11.10 9.49 -10.67
N ILE A 53 -11.76 8.50 -11.25
CA ILE A 53 -11.36 7.92 -12.53
C ILE A 53 -12.19 8.52 -13.66
N ARG A 54 -11.60 8.62 -14.86
CA ARG A 54 -12.32 9.04 -16.08
C ARG A 54 -12.95 7.85 -16.80
N GLY A 55 -12.30 6.69 -16.74
CA GLY A 55 -12.74 5.46 -17.39
C GLY A 55 -12.04 4.24 -16.85
N GLY A 56 -12.45 3.08 -17.29
CA GLY A 56 -11.91 1.79 -16.87
C GLY A 56 -12.76 1.06 -15.84
N LYS A 57 -12.35 -0.14 -15.50
CA LYS A 57 -13.03 -1.02 -14.54
C LYS A 57 -12.06 -1.52 -13.49
N PHE A 58 -12.54 -1.60 -12.25
CA PHE A 58 -11.86 -2.25 -11.13
C PHE A 58 -12.74 -3.37 -10.60
N VAL A 59 -12.26 -4.59 -10.62
CA VAL A 59 -12.96 -5.72 -10.00
C VAL A 59 -12.07 -6.28 -8.89
N PHE A 60 -12.56 -6.23 -7.67
CA PHE A 60 -11.92 -6.79 -6.49
C PHE A 60 -12.83 -7.85 -5.87
N GLU A 61 -12.37 -9.11 -5.84
CA GLU A 61 -13.17 -10.25 -5.34
C GLU A 61 -14.58 -10.34 -5.92
N ALA A 62 -14.70 -10.14 -7.24
CA ALA A 62 -15.96 -10.13 -8.00
C ALA A 62 -16.86 -8.89 -7.77
N GLU A 63 -16.45 -7.91 -6.99
CA GLU A 63 -17.17 -6.65 -6.81
C GLU A 63 -16.51 -5.51 -7.59
N GLY A 64 -17.31 -4.71 -8.31
CA GLY A 64 -16.84 -3.49 -8.98
C GLY A 64 -16.54 -2.38 -7.98
N LEU A 65 -15.38 -1.75 -8.11
CA LEU A 65 -14.95 -0.69 -7.19
C LEU A 65 -15.22 0.74 -7.70
N GLU A 66 -15.63 0.92 -8.95
CA GLU A 66 -15.70 2.24 -9.60
C GLU A 66 -16.56 3.24 -8.80
N SER A 67 -17.69 2.77 -8.28
CA SER A 67 -18.60 3.58 -7.46
C SER A 67 -18.40 3.42 -5.95
N THR A 68 -17.44 2.59 -5.52
CA THR A 68 -17.18 2.29 -4.12
C THR A 68 -16.28 3.37 -3.52
N PRO A 69 -16.75 4.16 -2.54
CA PRO A 69 -15.93 5.21 -1.93
C PRO A 69 -14.76 4.60 -1.13
N GLY A 70 -13.64 5.36 -1.02
CA GLY A 70 -12.39 4.88 -0.44
C GLY A 70 -12.53 4.30 0.98
N TYR A 71 -13.36 4.91 1.84
CA TYR A 71 -13.57 4.38 3.19
C TYR A 71 -14.19 2.97 3.18
N ARG A 72 -15.06 2.65 2.21
CA ARG A 72 -15.62 1.31 2.06
C ARG A 72 -14.58 0.31 1.56
N ARG A 73 -13.63 0.75 0.72
CA ARG A 73 -12.54 -0.13 0.25
C ARG A 73 -11.65 -0.59 1.40
N ALA A 74 -11.44 0.25 2.42
CA ALA A 74 -10.77 -0.16 3.66
C ALA A 74 -11.55 -1.28 4.38
N HIS A 75 -12.88 -1.19 4.48
CA HIS A 75 -13.71 -2.26 5.05
C HIS A 75 -13.69 -3.55 4.23
N MET A 76 -13.40 -3.49 2.94
CA MET A 76 -13.24 -4.66 2.07
C MET A 76 -11.90 -5.38 2.28
N GLY A 77 -11.01 -4.84 3.11
CA GLY A 77 -9.70 -5.41 3.40
C GLY A 77 -8.57 -4.86 2.54
N ILE A 78 -8.72 -3.66 1.97
CA ILE A 78 -7.68 -2.98 1.20
C ILE A 78 -6.98 -1.95 2.10
N GLY A 79 -5.68 -2.13 2.34
CA GLY A 79 -4.84 -1.19 3.08
C GLY A 79 -3.95 -0.36 2.15
N TYR A 80 -3.67 0.89 2.52
CA TYR A 80 -2.80 1.78 1.74
C TYR A 80 -1.74 2.43 2.62
N MET A 81 -0.49 2.30 2.22
CA MET A 81 0.66 3.00 2.77
C MET A 81 1.12 4.06 1.77
N PRO A 82 0.91 5.35 2.02
CA PRO A 82 1.40 6.42 1.15
C PRO A 82 2.91 6.65 1.33
N GLU A 83 3.56 7.16 0.28
CA GLU A 83 4.98 7.52 0.25
C GLU A 83 5.38 8.45 1.41
N ASP A 84 4.56 9.49 1.66
CA ASP A 84 4.78 10.52 2.68
C ASP A 84 4.35 10.09 4.11
N ARG A 85 4.07 8.79 4.31
CA ARG A 85 3.71 8.15 5.58
C ARG A 85 2.41 8.68 6.20
N ARG A 86 2.15 9.98 6.19
CA ARG A 86 0.96 10.66 6.76
C ARG A 86 0.64 10.24 8.19
N LEU A 87 1.67 10.14 9.03
CA LEU A 87 1.45 9.93 10.46
C LEU A 87 0.91 11.22 11.09
N VAL A 88 0.09 11.07 12.11
CA VAL A 88 -0.37 12.18 12.95
C VAL A 88 0.76 12.50 13.94
N PRO A 89 1.38 13.69 13.86
CA PRO A 89 2.62 13.99 14.58
C PRO A 89 2.51 13.87 16.10
N GLU A 90 1.37 14.29 16.66
CA GLU A 90 1.11 14.34 18.10
C GLU A 90 0.76 12.98 18.70
N MET A 91 0.38 12.02 17.86
CA MET A 91 0.03 10.67 18.28
C MET A 91 1.26 9.79 18.46
N THR A 92 1.18 8.83 19.35
CA THR A 92 2.18 7.76 19.50
C THR A 92 2.19 6.85 18.27
N ALA A 93 3.21 5.99 18.17
CA ALA A 93 3.29 4.98 17.11
C ALA A 93 2.06 4.05 17.13
N GLU A 94 1.67 3.55 18.33
CA GLU A 94 0.51 2.67 18.48
C GLU A 94 -0.80 3.38 18.11
N GLU A 95 -1.00 4.60 18.57
CA GLU A 95 -2.17 5.39 18.20
C GLU A 95 -2.26 5.61 16.68
N ASN A 96 -1.15 5.90 16.02
CA ASN A 96 -1.09 5.99 14.56
C ASN A 96 -1.48 4.67 13.87
N ILE A 97 -1.04 3.53 14.40
CA ILE A 97 -1.44 2.21 13.90
C ILE A 97 -2.96 2.00 14.08
N LEU A 98 -3.54 2.48 15.17
CA LEU A 98 -4.95 2.30 15.52
C LEU A 98 -5.92 3.30 14.86
N VAL A 99 -5.44 4.37 14.21
CA VAL A 99 -6.31 5.34 13.50
C VAL A 99 -7.36 4.66 12.61
N PRO A 100 -7.02 3.64 11.79
CA PRO A 100 -8.03 2.97 10.97
C PRO A 100 -9.10 2.25 11.78
N VAL A 101 -8.76 1.71 12.95
CA VAL A 101 -9.71 1.04 13.86
C VAL A 101 -10.79 2.01 14.31
N TRP A 102 -10.38 3.20 14.78
CA TRP A 102 -11.30 4.22 15.26
C TRP A 102 -12.19 4.78 14.14
N SER A 103 -11.63 4.95 12.94
CA SER A 103 -12.37 5.50 11.79
C SER A 103 -13.34 4.51 11.17
N THR A 104 -13.07 3.19 11.28
CA THR A 104 -13.88 2.14 10.66
C THR A 104 -14.72 1.35 11.69
N ASN A 105 -14.56 1.65 12.98
CA ASN A 105 -15.22 0.94 14.08
C ASN A 105 -15.03 -0.59 14.07
N ILE A 106 -13.80 -1.04 13.70
CA ILE A 106 -13.43 -2.45 13.70
C ILE A 106 -13.43 -2.96 15.13
N GLN A 107 -14.18 -4.04 15.39
CA GLN A 107 -14.21 -4.73 16.67
C GLN A 107 -13.18 -5.87 16.70
N GLY A 108 -12.66 -6.18 17.92
CA GLY A 108 -11.73 -7.31 18.12
C GLY A 108 -10.38 -7.10 17.42
N TYR A 109 -9.93 -5.86 17.29
CA TYR A 109 -8.69 -5.49 16.61
C TYR A 109 -7.43 -5.92 17.37
N GLU A 110 -7.52 -6.28 18.63
CA GLU A 110 -6.39 -6.62 19.50
C GLU A 110 -5.59 -7.80 18.98
N GLY A 111 -6.29 -8.82 18.45
CA GLY A 111 -5.67 -9.96 17.79
C GLY A 111 -4.88 -9.55 16.55
N ARG A 112 -5.43 -8.61 15.75
CA ARG A 112 -4.75 -8.08 14.58
C ARG A 112 -3.54 -7.23 14.95
N LEU A 113 -3.64 -6.40 15.98
CA LEU A 113 -2.52 -5.62 16.50
C LEU A 113 -1.40 -6.54 17.02
N SER A 114 -1.75 -7.60 17.77
CA SER A 114 -0.78 -8.59 18.25
C SER A 114 -0.05 -9.27 17.09
N TRP A 115 -0.77 -9.70 16.06
CA TRP A 115 -0.19 -10.28 14.86
C TRP A 115 0.74 -9.27 14.12
N ILE A 116 0.36 -7.99 14.03
CA ILE A 116 1.22 -6.95 13.44
C ILE A 116 2.53 -6.83 14.23
N TYR A 117 2.49 -6.91 15.56
CA TYR A 117 3.69 -6.88 16.40
C TYR A 117 4.54 -8.16 16.31
N GLU A 118 3.98 -9.28 15.89
CA GLU A 118 4.76 -10.48 15.54
C GLU A 118 5.50 -10.31 14.21
N ILE A 119 4.85 -9.70 13.21
CA ILE A 119 5.45 -9.43 11.88
C ILE A 119 6.47 -8.28 11.94
N ILE A 120 6.16 -7.22 12.70
CA ILE A 120 6.97 -5.99 12.83
C ILE A 120 7.25 -5.71 14.32
N PRO A 121 8.07 -6.54 14.98
CA PRO A 121 8.32 -6.41 16.42
C PRO A 121 8.97 -5.08 16.81
N GLU A 122 9.63 -4.42 15.86
CA GLU A 122 10.19 -3.09 16.06
C GLU A 122 9.11 -2.09 16.51
N CYS A 123 7.90 -2.15 15.90
CA CYS A 123 6.79 -1.25 16.26
C CYS A 123 6.39 -1.38 17.74
N LYS A 124 6.47 -2.59 18.31
CA LYS A 124 6.21 -2.81 19.73
C LYS A 124 7.23 -2.12 20.62
N GLY A 125 8.50 -2.06 20.17
CA GLY A 125 9.61 -1.46 20.92
C GLY A 125 9.48 0.05 21.10
N PHE A 126 8.87 0.74 20.17
CA PHE A 126 8.68 2.19 20.20
C PHE A 126 7.21 2.64 20.19
N ARG A 127 6.27 1.75 20.53
CA ARG A 127 4.82 1.98 20.44
C ARG A 127 4.33 3.24 21.16
N GLU A 128 4.98 3.59 22.29
CA GLU A 128 4.61 4.73 23.14
C GLU A 128 5.32 6.04 22.73
N MET A 129 6.22 5.97 21.75
CA MET A 129 6.93 7.16 21.26
C MET A 129 6.04 7.97 20.34
N ALA A 130 6.05 9.30 20.49
CA ALA A 130 5.37 10.20 19.54
C ALA A 130 5.96 10.04 18.13
N ALA A 131 5.13 10.16 17.09
CA ALA A 131 5.56 10.00 15.70
C ALA A 131 6.69 10.96 15.31
N THR A 132 6.72 12.16 15.90
CA THR A 132 7.79 13.14 15.72
C THR A 132 9.15 12.72 16.27
N SER A 133 9.18 11.80 17.24
CA SER A 133 10.41 11.28 17.86
C SER A 133 10.99 10.08 17.12
N LEU A 134 10.25 9.54 16.13
CA LEU A 134 10.66 8.40 15.35
C LEU A 134 11.59 8.81 14.20
N SER A 135 12.59 7.98 13.89
CA SER A 135 13.36 8.12 12.67
C SER A 135 12.47 7.92 11.42
N GLY A 136 12.89 8.41 10.26
CA GLY A 136 12.13 8.26 9.02
C GLY A 136 11.81 6.79 8.67
N GLY A 137 12.72 5.87 8.97
CA GLY A 137 12.49 4.45 8.78
C GLY A 137 11.51 3.84 9.78
N GLN A 138 11.58 4.23 11.05
CA GLN A 138 10.59 3.81 12.07
C GLN A 138 9.19 4.32 11.69
N GLN A 139 9.09 5.56 11.19
CA GLN A 139 7.83 6.10 10.68
C GLN A 139 7.27 5.29 9.50
N LYS A 140 8.13 4.77 8.58
CA LYS A 140 7.70 3.88 7.49
C LYS A 140 7.16 2.55 8.02
N LEU A 141 7.79 1.97 9.04
CA LEU A 141 7.27 0.75 9.70
C LEU A 141 5.90 1.00 10.35
N VAL A 142 5.72 2.14 11.01
CA VAL A 142 4.40 2.53 11.58
C VAL A 142 3.36 2.71 10.49
N ALA A 143 3.72 3.34 9.36
CA ALA A 143 2.81 3.53 8.23
C ALA A 143 2.40 2.19 7.60
N LEU A 144 3.34 1.24 7.47
CA LEU A 144 3.04 -0.13 7.03
C LEU A 144 2.13 -0.85 8.03
N ALA A 145 2.45 -0.80 9.33
CA ALA A 145 1.65 -1.40 10.40
C ALA A 145 0.21 -0.84 10.40
N ARG A 146 0.05 0.47 10.21
CA ARG A 146 -1.25 1.12 10.06
C ARG A 146 -2.03 0.61 8.83
N ALA A 147 -1.36 0.45 7.70
CA ALA A 147 -2.00 -0.11 6.51
C ALA A 147 -2.44 -1.56 6.74
N LEU A 148 -1.66 -2.35 7.48
CA LEU A 148 -1.97 -3.72 7.86
C LEU A 148 -3.20 -3.85 8.77
N MET A 149 -3.56 -2.83 9.54
CA MET A 149 -4.75 -2.89 10.40
C MET A 149 -6.04 -3.14 9.61
N VAL A 150 -6.14 -2.62 8.38
CA VAL A 150 -7.29 -2.80 7.48
C VAL A 150 -6.96 -3.67 6.28
N GLY A 151 -5.71 -3.68 5.80
CA GLY A 151 -5.24 -4.42 4.63
C GLY A 151 -5.07 -5.91 4.89
N GLN A 152 -6.17 -6.61 5.12
CA GLN A 152 -6.15 -8.05 5.38
C GLN A 152 -6.05 -8.89 4.10
N LYS A 153 -6.49 -8.35 2.96
CA LYS A 153 -6.54 -9.04 1.67
C LYS A 153 -5.56 -8.44 0.67
N LEU A 154 -5.51 -7.11 0.59
CA LEU A 154 -4.66 -6.38 -0.36
C LEU A 154 -3.97 -5.22 0.33
N LEU A 155 -2.67 -5.12 0.14
CA LEU A 155 -1.88 -3.94 0.50
C LEU A 155 -1.45 -3.19 -0.75
N LEU A 156 -1.60 -1.88 -0.71
CA LEU A 156 -1.10 -0.94 -1.70
C LEU A 156 0.04 -0.15 -1.04
N LEU A 157 1.28 -0.38 -1.47
CA LEU A 157 2.47 0.23 -0.87
C LEU A 157 3.13 1.19 -1.86
N ASP A 158 3.22 2.45 -1.47
CA ASP A 158 3.77 3.53 -2.31
C ASP A 158 5.17 3.89 -1.82
N GLU A 159 6.20 3.53 -2.59
CA GLU A 159 7.64 3.72 -2.32
C GLU A 159 8.05 3.28 -0.89
N PRO A 160 7.76 2.02 -0.48
CA PRO A 160 8.03 1.58 0.89
C PRO A 160 9.52 1.58 1.25
N THR A 161 10.42 1.45 0.27
CA THR A 161 11.87 1.41 0.52
C THR A 161 12.59 2.73 0.21
N GLU A 162 11.90 3.72 -0.35
CA GLU A 162 12.55 5.00 -0.68
C GLU A 162 12.92 5.81 0.58
N GLY A 163 14.13 6.38 0.57
CA GLY A 163 14.61 7.31 1.60
C GLY A 163 14.87 6.67 2.97
N ILE A 164 15.06 5.34 3.03
CA ILE A 164 15.42 4.61 4.25
C ILE A 164 16.84 4.02 4.12
N ALA A 165 17.46 3.74 5.28
CA ALA A 165 18.79 3.11 5.31
C ALA A 165 18.73 1.69 4.69
N PRO A 166 19.80 1.23 3.99
CA PRO A 166 19.83 -0.08 3.33
C PRO A 166 19.46 -1.26 4.24
N VAL A 167 19.90 -1.23 5.48
CA VAL A 167 19.54 -2.26 6.49
C VAL A 167 18.03 -2.34 6.70
N LEU A 168 17.36 -1.20 6.72
CA LEU A 168 15.91 -1.17 6.90
C LEU A 168 15.16 -1.53 5.60
N ALA A 169 15.73 -1.23 4.42
CA ALA A 169 15.17 -1.67 3.15
C ALA A 169 15.22 -3.21 3.04
N LEU A 170 16.31 -3.85 3.46
CA LEU A 170 16.39 -5.32 3.57
C LEU A 170 15.34 -5.85 4.56
N ARG A 171 15.21 -5.22 5.72
CA ARG A 171 14.19 -5.60 6.71
C ARG A 171 12.77 -5.47 6.17
N MET A 172 12.50 -4.44 5.36
CA MET A 172 11.22 -4.29 4.66
C MET A 172 10.96 -5.47 3.72
N GLY A 173 11.95 -5.91 2.95
CA GLY A 173 11.85 -7.11 2.11
C GLY A 173 11.50 -8.37 2.91
N GLU A 174 12.13 -8.59 4.08
CA GLU A 174 11.81 -9.71 4.97
C GLU A 174 10.36 -9.66 5.49
N ILE A 175 9.89 -8.47 5.87
CA ILE A 175 8.49 -8.24 6.29
C ILE A 175 7.53 -8.60 5.14
N LEU A 176 7.79 -8.09 3.92
CA LEU A 176 6.97 -8.38 2.75
C LEU A 176 6.93 -9.88 2.42
N ALA A 177 8.09 -10.57 2.51
CA ALA A 177 8.16 -12.03 2.36
C ALA A 177 7.35 -12.77 3.44
N SER A 178 7.30 -12.26 4.66
CA SER A 178 6.48 -12.82 5.73
C SER A 178 4.99 -12.62 5.46
N LEU A 179 4.58 -11.43 5.03
CA LEU A 179 3.20 -11.12 4.66
C LEU A 179 2.70 -11.99 3.51
N LYS A 180 3.57 -12.25 2.53
CA LYS A 180 3.27 -13.18 1.42
C LYS A 180 2.97 -14.59 1.93
N ARG A 181 3.78 -15.11 2.87
CA ARG A 181 3.54 -16.44 3.49
C ARG A 181 2.22 -16.52 4.26
N GLU A 182 1.76 -15.40 4.81
CA GLU A 182 0.45 -15.25 5.45
C GLU A 182 -0.71 -15.08 4.44
N GLY A 183 -0.42 -15.12 3.13
CA GLY A 183 -1.41 -15.03 2.06
C GLY A 183 -1.91 -13.62 1.74
N VAL A 184 -1.23 -12.58 2.24
CA VAL A 184 -1.56 -11.18 1.93
C VAL A 184 -1.08 -10.85 0.51
N SER A 185 -1.98 -10.32 -0.32
CA SER A 185 -1.61 -9.85 -1.66
C SER A 185 -1.10 -8.41 -1.60
N ILE A 186 -0.07 -8.07 -2.39
CA ILE A 186 0.58 -6.78 -2.27
C ILE A 186 0.86 -6.19 -3.66
N ILE A 187 0.49 -4.93 -3.87
CA ILE A 187 0.99 -4.11 -4.97
C ILE A 187 2.02 -3.15 -4.40
N ILE A 188 3.26 -3.25 -4.88
CA ILE A 188 4.38 -2.38 -4.48
C ILE A 188 4.68 -1.44 -5.65
N ALA A 189 4.49 -0.14 -5.45
CA ALA A 189 4.95 0.87 -6.38
C ALA A 189 6.34 1.34 -5.97
N GLU A 190 7.34 1.20 -6.84
CA GLU A 190 8.72 1.60 -6.58
C GLU A 190 9.35 2.27 -7.81
N SER A 191 10.26 3.20 -7.58
CA SER A 191 11.08 3.78 -8.63
C SER A 191 12.22 2.85 -9.07
N ASN A 192 12.65 1.96 -8.17
CA ASN A 192 13.68 0.95 -8.37
C ASN A 192 13.34 -0.28 -7.51
N ASP A 193 13.37 -1.46 -8.09
CA ASP A 193 13.01 -2.73 -7.43
C ASP A 193 14.18 -3.42 -6.70
N ALA A 194 15.36 -2.81 -6.63
CA ALA A 194 16.59 -3.44 -6.10
C ALA A 194 16.43 -4.07 -4.69
N HIS A 195 15.58 -3.50 -3.84
CA HIS A 195 15.37 -3.99 -2.48
C HIS A 195 14.16 -4.92 -2.30
N VAL A 196 13.33 -5.07 -3.34
CA VAL A 196 12.10 -5.86 -3.32
C VAL A 196 12.01 -6.88 -4.44
N SER A 197 13.00 -6.93 -5.34
CA SER A 197 13.04 -7.83 -6.50
C SER A 197 12.83 -9.30 -6.11
N ASP A 198 13.42 -9.75 -5.00
CA ASP A 198 13.39 -11.15 -4.57
C ASP A 198 12.01 -11.59 -4.02
N VAL A 199 11.13 -10.64 -3.71
CA VAL A 199 9.79 -10.94 -3.18
C VAL A 199 8.68 -10.73 -4.22
N ILE A 200 8.97 -10.04 -5.31
CA ILE A 200 8.02 -9.77 -6.39
C ILE A 200 7.83 -11.02 -7.26
N ASP A 201 6.57 -11.42 -7.49
CA ASP A 201 6.21 -12.53 -8.38
C ASP A 201 6.07 -12.09 -9.82
N ARG A 202 5.49 -10.91 -10.03
CA ARG A 202 5.24 -10.32 -11.36
C ARG A 202 5.50 -8.83 -11.33
N LYS A 203 6.06 -8.31 -12.42
CA LYS A 203 6.43 -6.91 -12.53
C LYS A 203 5.75 -6.24 -13.72
N TYR A 204 5.08 -5.14 -13.45
CA TYR A 204 4.60 -4.20 -14.46
C TYR A 204 5.50 -2.98 -14.51
N THR A 205 5.90 -2.57 -15.71
CA THR A 205 6.66 -1.34 -15.91
C THR A 205 5.72 -0.24 -16.38
N ILE A 206 5.67 0.87 -15.63
CA ILE A 206 4.87 2.04 -16.00
C ILE A 206 5.75 3.19 -16.47
N GLU A 207 5.41 3.74 -17.63
CA GLU A 207 6.06 4.91 -18.20
C GLU A 207 5.01 5.89 -18.73
N ARG A 208 5.14 7.18 -18.34
CA ARG A 208 4.26 8.27 -18.80
C ARG A 208 2.77 7.95 -18.73
N GLY A 209 2.36 7.24 -17.68
CA GLY A 209 0.97 6.90 -17.43
C GLY A 209 0.43 5.69 -18.19
N SER A 210 1.28 4.86 -18.81
CA SER A 210 0.88 3.62 -19.47
C SER A 210 1.75 2.45 -19.05
N ILE A 211 1.23 1.22 -19.03
CA ILE A 211 2.01 0.00 -18.84
C ILE A 211 2.72 -0.32 -20.13
N VAL A 212 4.06 -0.47 -20.06
CA VAL A 212 4.91 -0.77 -21.24
C VAL A 212 5.43 -2.21 -21.25
N THR A 213 5.42 -2.87 -20.07
CA THR A 213 5.80 -4.28 -19.92
C THR A 213 5.06 -4.89 -18.75
N ALA A 214 4.59 -6.12 -18.91
CA ALA A 214 3.94 -6.94 -17.89
C ALA A 214 4.62 -8.30 -17.79
#